data_323afe6d849345402aabaaad4422f46f
#
_entry.id   323afe6d849345402aabaaad4422f46f
#
_cell.length_a   1.000
_cell.length_b   1.000
_cell.length_c   1.000
_cell.angle_alpha   90.00
_cell.angle_beta   90.00
_cell.angle_gamma   90.00
#
_symmetry.space_group_name_H-M   'P 1'
#
loop_
_entity.id
_entity.type
_entity.pdbx_description
1 polymer ?
#
loop_
_entity_poly.entity_id
_entity_poly.type
_entity_poly.pdbx_seq_one_letter_code
_entity_poly.pdbx_strand_id
1 'polypeptide(L)'
;IEAGLLGPGARSILATIFAALLIAASEFGGKLPKVGASFTADPRVAQSLAGAGIATLYGTLYVAAEIYGLIGVATAFGLVVLVTAIAFALSLRHGPPTALMGLIGGFAAPWVAGLGASNLPSLLLYLAVFIAALFGLAVWRRWLWLLVLASGGGALWSFAMLMTAQSDFVLLGLFVLVAGGAALIAFSRFD
;
A
#
# COMPACT_ATOMS: atom_id res chain seq x y z
N ILE A 1 6.24 25.57 27.36
CA ILE A 1 6.38 24.39 28.24
C ILE A 1 5.95 23.19 27.41
N GLU A 2 6.84 22.64 26.60
CA GLU A 2 6.61 21.36 25.96
C GLU A 2 6.81 20.30 27.04
N ALA A 3 5.72 19.75 27.51
CA ALA A 3 5.74 18.53 28.31
C ALA A 3 6.16 17.40 27.37
N GLY A 4 7.45 17.22 27.20
CA GLY A 4 8.08 16.18 26.35
C GLY A 4 7.92 14.77 26.92
N LEU A 5 6.71 14.43 27.40
CA LEU A 5 6.39 13.12 27.96
C LEU A 5 6.44 11.99 26.91
N LEU A 6 6.30 12.33 25.61
CA LEU A 6 6.38 11.35 24.53
C LEU A 6 7.27 11.92 23.42
N GLY A 7 8.50 11.47 23.36
CA GLY A 7 9.41 11.77 22.24
C GLY A 7 8.89 11.21 20.90
N PRO A 8 9.46 11.64 19.76
CA PRO A 8 9.04 11.21 18.42
C PRO A 8 8.98 9.68 18.26
N GLY A 9 9.97 8.97 18.79
CA GLY A 9 10.01 7.50 18.75
C GLY A 9 8.87 6.85 19.53
N ALA A 10 8.56 7.36 20.74
CA ALA A 10 7.46 6.84 21.54
C ALA A 10 6.09 7.05 20.85
N ARG A 11 5.89 8.20 20.20
CA ARG A 11 4.66 8.47 19.42
C ARG A 11 4.51 7.49 18.25
N SER A 12 5.60 7.23 17.51
CA SER A 12 5.61 6.30 16.39
C SER A 12 5.34 4.85 16.85
N ILE A 13 5.92 4.43 17.98
CA ILE A 13 5.67 3.11 18.56
C ILE A 13 4.21 2.97 18.98
N LEU A 14 3.66 3.95 19.71
CA LEU A 14 2.27 3.94 20.15
C LEU A 14 1.29 3.90 18.97
N ALA A 15 1.55 4.68 17.92
CA ALA A 15 0.74 4.67 16.70
C ALA A 15 0.81 3.31 15.99
N THR A 16 1.98 2.67 15.94
CA THR A 16 2.14 1.33 15.37
C THR A 16 1.37 0.28 16.19
N ILE A 17 1.46 0.34 17.53
CA ILE A 17 0.69 -0.54 18.43
C ILE A 17 -0.81 -0.33 18.21
N PHE A 18 -1.26 0.91 18.15
CA PHE A 18 -2.65 1.23 17.89
C PHE A 18 -3.14 0.66 16.54
N ALA A 19 -2.36 0.82 15.48
CA ALA A 19 -2.65 0.25 14.18
C ALA A 19 -2.74 -1.28 14.21
N ALA A 20 -1.79 -1.93 14.92
CA ALA A 20 -1.81 -3.38 15.10
C ALA A 20 -3.05 -3.86 15.88
N LEU A 21 -3.48 -3.11 16.90
CA LEU A 21 -4.71 -3.40 17.63
C LEU A 21 -5.96 -3.27 16.76
N LEU A 22 -6.03 -2.27 15.88
CA LEU A 22 -7.13 -2.12 14.92
C LEU A 22 -7.19 -3.32 13.95
N ILE A 23 -6.03 -3.74 13.41
CA ILE A 23 -5.96 -4.92 12.54
C ILE A 23 -6.33 -6.18 13.32
N ALA A 24 -5.82 -6.36 14.52
CA ALA A 24 -6.18 -7.49 15.37
C ALA A 24 -7.67 -7.50 15.71
N ALA A 25 -8.25 -6.35 16.02
CA ALA A 25 -9.69 -6.22 16.25
C ALA A 25 -10.51 -6.59 15.00
N SER A 26 -10.05 -6.25 13.80
CA SER A 26 -10.72 -6.64 12.56
C SER A 26 -10.72 -8.16 12.34
N GLU A 27 -9.66 -8.86 12.77
CA GLU A 27 -9.51 -10.31 12.57
C GLU A 27 -10.18 -11.14 13.69
N PHE A 28 -10.12 -10.65 14.94
CA PHE A 28 -10.54 -11.41 16.11
C PHE A 28 -11.81 -10.87 16.78
N GLY A 29 -12.29 -9.67 16.40
CA GLY A 29 -13.44 -9.02 17.02
C GLY A 29 -14.70 -9.87 17.00
N GLY A 30 -14.96 -10.59 15.91
CA GLY A 30 -16.09 -11.51 15.78
C GLY A 30 -16.07 -12.71 16.73
N LYS A 31 -14.89 -13.03 17.31
CA LYS A 31 -14.73 -14.14 18.27
C LYS A 31 -14.95 -13.71 19.73
N LEU A 32 -15.08 -12.41 19.98
CA LEU A 32 -15.25 -11.87 21.33
C LEU A 32 -16.70 -11.98 21.80
N PRO A 33 -17.01 -12.58 22.97
CA PRO A 33 -18.38 -12.86 23.41
C PRO A 33 -19.26 -11.61 23.54
N LYS A 34 -18.66 -10.46 23.91
CA LYS A 34 -19.40 -9.21 24.19
C LYS A 34 -19.61 -8.31 22.96
N VAL A 35 -18.74 -8.38 21.95
CA VAL A 35 -18.75 -7.50 20.80
C VAL A 35 -18.88 -8.25 19.46
N GLY A 36 -18.77 -9.57 19.49
CA GLY A 36 -18.82 -10.41 18.30
C GLY A 36 -20.11 -10.26 17.50
N ALA A 37 -21.24 -10.01 18.16
CA ALA A 37 -22.53 -9.79 17.51
C ALA A 37 -22.49 -8.57 16.54
N SER A 38 -21.82 -7.48 16.91
CA SER A 38 -21.68 -6.30 16.04
C SER A 38 -20.78 -6.57 14.84
N PHE A 39 -19.73 -7.38 15.00
CA PHE A 39 -18.83 -7.78 13.90
C PHE A 39 -19.48 -8.76 12.92
N THR A 40 -20.35 -9.64 13.42
CA THR A 40 -21.07 -10.62 12.58
C THR A 40 -22.30 -10.01 11.94
N ALA A 41 -22.89 -8.97 12.55
CA ALA A 41 -24.05 -8.28 12.01
C ALA A 41 -23.70 -7.40 10.79
N ASP A 42 -22.55 -6.73 10.80
CA ASP A 42 -22.10 -5.89 9.69
C ASP A 42 -20.61 -6.12 9.34
N PRO A 43 -20.32 -6.76 8.21
CA PRO A 43 -18.95 -6.97 7.74
C PRO A 43 -18.15 -5.66 7.54
N ARG A 44 -18.84 -4.52 7.38
CA ARG A 44 -18.20 -3.21 7.19
C ARG A 44 -17.41 -2.77 8.42
N VAL A 45 -17.80 -3.23 9.62
CA VAL A 45 -17.07 -2.92 10.85
C VAL A 45 -15.65 -3.48 10.78
N ALA A 46 -15.49 -4.75 10.43
CA ALA A 46 -14.18 -5.37 10.27
C ALA A 46 -13.37 -4.74 9.14
N GLN A 47 -14.01 -4.44 8.01
CA GLN A 47 -13.39 -3.74 6.87
C GLN A 47 -12.86 -2.36 7.25
N SER A 48 -13.65 -1.57 7.98
CA SER A 48 -13.26 -0.23 8.43
C SER A 48 -12.09 -0.27 9.39
N LEU A 49 -12.08 -1.21 10.33
CA LEU A 49 -10.98 -1.40 11.28
C LEU A 49 -9.68 -1.82 10.58
N ALA A 50 -9.77 -2.78 9.65
CA ALA A 50 -8.62 -3.19 8.86
C ALA A 50 -8.06 -2.03 8.03
N GLY A 51 -8.93 -1.28 7.34
CA GLY A 51 -8.55 -0.10 6.54
C GLY A 51 -7.92 1.00 7.39
N ALA A 52 -8.52 1.32 8.55
CA ALA A 52 -7.99 2.31 9.48
C ALA A 52 -6.61 1.89 10.03
N GLY A 53 -6.43 0.61 10.37
CA GLY A 53 -5.15 0.07 10.83
C GLY A 53 -4.06 0.20 9.76
N ILE A 54 -4.36 -0.17 8.51
CA ILE A 54 -3.43 -0.03 7.38
C ILE A 54 -3.08 1.43 7.13
N ALA A 55 -4.09 2.33 7.09
CA ALA A 55 -3.87 3.76 6.89
C ALA A 55 -2.99 4.36 8.01
N THR A 56 -3.22 3.95 9.27
CA THR A 56 -2.41 4.36 10.42
C THR A 56 -0.96 3.88 10.27
N LEU A 57 -0.71 2.65 9.81
CA LEU A 57 0.65 2.15 9.56
C LEU A 57 1.37 2.99 8.50
N TYR A 58 0.73 3.28 7.37
CA TYR A 58 1.35 4.13 6.34
C TYR A 58 1.64 5.54 6.87
N GLY A 59 0.68 6.17 7.56
CA GLY A 59 0.87 7.49 8.18
C GLY A 59 1.99 7.49 9.20
N THR A 60 2.09 6.46 10.04
CA THR A 60 3.17 6.32 11.04
C THR A 60 4.53 6.17 10.36
N LEU A 61 4.64 5.37 9.31
CA LEU A 61 5.88 5.20 8.55
C LEU A 61 6.32 6.51 7.88
N TYR A 62 5.39 7.24 7.28
CA TYR A 62 5.66 8.55 6.71
C TYR A 62 6.20 9.53 7.76
N VAL A 63 5.52 9.64 8.90
CA VAL A 63 5.93 10.53 9.99
C VAL A 63 7.29 10.12 10.56
N ALA A 64 7.53 8.81 10.73
CA ALA A 64 8.78 8.29 11.26
C ALA A 64 9.97 8.50 10.30
N ALA A 65 9.74 8.36 8.98
CA ALA A 65 10.78 8.51 7.97
C ALA A 65 11.03 9.97 7.62
N GLU A 66 9.99 10.70 7.15
CA GLU A 66 10.14 12.01 6.55
C GLU A 66 10.11 13.16 7.58
N ILE A 67 9.26 13.05 8.62
CA ILE A 67 9.10 14.15 9.58
C ILE A 67 10.10 14.03 10.72
N TYR A 68 10.28 12.84 11.26
CA TYR A 68 11.15 12.64 12.41
C TYR A 68 12.55 12.13 12.05
N GLY A 69 12.78 11.64 10.83
CA GLY A 69 14.07 11.08 10.42
C GLY A 69 14.53 9.89 11.27
N LEU A 70 13.60 9.14 11.89
CA LEU A 70 13.92 8.04 12.81
C LEU A 70 14.41 6.78 12.07
N ILE A 71 14.02 6.62 10.82
CA ILE A 71 14.34 5.43 10.01
C ILE A 71 14.91 5.88 8.66
N GLY A 72 15.93 5.16 8.19
CA GLY A 72 16.54 5.43 6.90
C GLY A 72 15.67 4.96 5.73
N VAL A 73 15.95 5.49 4.53
CA VAL A 73 15.19 5.25 3.28
C VAL A 73 14.98 3.76 3.00
N ALA A 74 16.03 2.93 3.10
CA ALA A 74 15.93 1.49 2.81
C ALA A 74 15.00 0.77 3.81
N THR A 75 15.07 1.12 5.10
CA THR A 75 14.22 0.57 6.14
C THR A 75 12.78 1.01 5.96
N ALA A 76 12.55 2.30 5.69
CA ALA A 76 11.23 2.84 5.42
C ALA A 76 10.58 2.12 4.23
N PHE A 77 11.32 1.94 3.14
CA PHE A 77 10.87 1.23 1.96
C PHE A 77 10.49 -0.22 2.27
N GLY A 78 11.36 -0.97 2.95
CA GLY A 78 11.08 -2.35 3.35
C GLY A 78 9.81 -2.47 4.21
N LEU A 79 9.61 -1.55 5.16
CA LEU A 79 8.43 -1.52 6.01
C LEU A 79 7.16 -1.16 5.22
N VAL A 80 7.23 -0.23 4.27
CA VAL A 80 6.09 0.11 3.41
C VAL A 80 5.70 -1.07 2.53
N VAL A 81 6.67 -1.79 1.95
CA VAL A 81 6.42 -3.04 1.20
C VAL A 81 5.73 -4.08 2.08
N LEU A 82 6.19 -4.23 3.33
CA LEU A 82 5.58 -5.15 4.29
C LEU A 82 4.13 -4.76 4.59
N VAL A 83 3.85 -3.48 4.87
CA VAL A 83 2.47 -2.98 5.10
C VAL A 83 1.59 -3.22 3.87
N THR A 84 2.12 -3.00 2.67
CA THR A 84 1.41 -3.28 1.41
C THR A 84 1.06 -4.77 1.28
N ALA A 85 2.01 -5.66 1.60
CA ALA A 85 1.76 -7.11 1.59
C ALA A 85 0.69 -7.51 2.61
N ILE A 86 0.71 -6.93 3.81
CA ILE A 86 -0.32 -7.14 4.84
C ILE A 86 -1.68 -6.64 4.33
N ALA A 87 -1.74 -5.46 3.69
CA ALA A 87 -2.97 -4.93 3.12
C ALA A 87 -3.56 -5.86 2.06
N PHE A 88 -2.73 -6.44 1.20
CA PHE A 88 -3.17 -7.43 0.21
C PHE A 88 -3.66 -8.72 0.87
N ALA A 89 -2.94 -9.24 1.86
CA ALA A 89 -3.38 -10.43 2.59
C ALA A 89 -4.74 -10.20 3.29
N LEU A 90 -4.92 -9.03 3.91
CA LEU A 90 -6.19 -8.64 4.53
C LEU A 90 -7.30 -8.43 3.49
N SER A 91 -6.98 -7.96 2.29
CA SER A 91 -7.98 -7.77 1.23
C SER A 91 -8.62 -9.08 0.77
N LEU A 92 -7.91 -10.18 0.91
CA LEU A 92 -8.45 -11.52 0.62
C LEU A 92 -9.59 -11.90 1.57
N ARG A 93 -9.57 -11.37 2.80
CA ARG A 93 -10.56 -11.64 3.85
C ARG A 93 -11.62 -10.55 3.94
N HIS A 94 -11.20 -9.29 3.92
CA HIS A 94 -12.07 -8.13 4.14
C HIS A 94 -12.59 -7.50 2.85
N GLY A 95 -12.03 -7.90 1.69
CA GLY A 95 -12.55 -7.51 0.38
C GLY A 95 -12.03 -6.17 -0.16
N PRO A 96 -12.80 -5.51 -1.06
CA PRO A 96 -12.35 -4.36 -1.86
C PRO A 96 -11.80 -3.16 -1.09
N PRO A 97 -12.35 -2.73 0.06
CA PRO A 97 -11.85 -1.53 0.76
C PRO A 97 -10.39 -1.64 1.21
N THR A 98 -9.98 -2.82 1.69
CA THR A 98 -8.59 -3.05 2.11
C THR A 98 -7.64 -3.17 0.94
N ALA A 99 -8.10 -3.72 -0.21
CA ALA A 99 -7.34 -3.73 -1.46
C ALA A 99 -7.08 -2.31 -1.96
N LEU A 100 -8.08 -1.41 -1.85
CA LEU A 100 -7.94 0.00 -2.22
C LEU A 100 -6.90 0.71 -1.35
N MET A 101 -6.89 0.46 -0.03
CA MET A 101 -5.87 1.00 0.87
C MET A 101 -4.46 0.51 0.51
N GLY A 102 -4.32 -0.78 0.19
CA GLY A 102 -3.07 -1.36 -0.29
C GLY A 102 -2.61 -0.75 -1.62
N LEU A 103 -3.52 -0.49 -2.55
CA LEU A 103 -3.24 0.15 -3.82
C LEU A 103 -2.74 1.59 -3.63
N ILE A 104 -3.47 2.41 -2.85
CA ILE A 104 -3.10 3.81 -2.58
C ILE A 104 -1.74 3.86 -1.87
N GLY A 105 -1.57 3.07 -0.81
CA GLY A 105 -0.34 3.05 -0.04
C GLY A 105 0.86 2.54 -0.84
N GLY A 106 0.67 1.51 -1.65
CA GLY A 106 1.73 0.97 -2.49
C GLY A 106 2.18 1.94 -3.58
N PHE A 107 1.26 2.66 -4.22
CA PHE A 107 1.66 3.72 -5.16
C PHE A 107 2.27 4.95 -4.45
N ALA A 108 1.91 5.24 -3.21
CA ALA A 108 2.54 6.30 -2.42
C ALA A 108 3.90 5.87 -1.81
N ALA A 109 4.17 4.57 -1.75
CA ALA A 109 5.35 4.00 -1.11
C ALA A 109 6.69 4.64 -1.52
N PRO A 110 6.96 4.89 -2.82
CA PRO A 110 8.21 5.51 -3.23
C PRO A 110 8.38 6.94 -2.68
N TRP A 111 7.29 7.70 -2.55
CA TRP A 111 7.34 9.04 -1.94
C TRP A 111 7.56 8.95 -0.43
N VAL A 112 6.84 8.06 0.24
CA VAL A 112 6.98 7.84 1.69
C VAL A 112 8.39 7.40 2.07
N ALA A 113 9.07 6.67 1.18
CA ALA A 113 10.42 6.17 1.39
C ALA A 113 11.51 7.12 0.89
N GLY A 114 11.17 8.30 0.36
CA GLY A 114 12.15 9.22 -0.21
C GLY A 114 12.87 8.65 -1.44
N LEU A 115 12.32 7.63 -2.10
CA LEU A 115 12.83 7.06 -3.34
C LEU A 115 12.48 7.99 -4.50
N GLY A 116 13.12 9.15 -4.54
CA GLY A 116 13.00 10.06 -5.66
C GLY A 116 13.75 9.56 -6.91
N ALA A 117 13.91 10.43 -7.89
CA ALA A 117 14.58 10.16 -9.17
C ALA A 117 16.04 9.65 -9.07
N SER A 118 16.60 9.56 -7.85
CA SER A 118 17.99 9.14 -7.61
C SER A 118 18.29 7.67 -7.90
N ASN A 119 17.27 6.80 -7.93
CA ASN A 119 17.46 5.36 -8.22
C ASN A 119 16.32 4.80 -9.09
N LEU A 120 16.27 5.25 -10.33
CA LEU A 120 15.23 4.87 -11.31
C LEU A 120 15.07 3.36 -11.48
N PRO A 121 16.14 2.53 -11.60
CA PRO A 121 15.98 1.08 -11.77
C PRO A 121 15.25 0.42 -10.60
N SER A 122 15.58 0.78 -9.36
CA SER A 122 14.93 0.22 -8.18
C SER A 122 13.46 0.62 -8.09
N LEU A 123 13.14 1.87 -8.45
CA LEU A 123 11.79 2.38 -8.49
C LEU A 123 10.94 1.65 -9.55
N LEU A 124 11.46 1.48 -10.76
CA LEU A 124 10.79 0.76 -11.84
C LEU A 124 10.58 -0.73 -11.49
N LEU A 125 11.59 -1.37 -10.89
CA LEU A 125 11.46 -2.76 -10.42
C LEU A 125 10.36 -2.90 -9.37
N TYR A 126 10.35 -1.99 -8.38
CA TYR A 126 9.29 -1.97 -7.37
C TYR A 126 7.91 -1.83 -8.00
N LEU A 127 7.71 -0.83 -8.88
CA LEU A 127 6.43 -0.59 -9.54
C LEU A 127 6.01 -1.78 -10.41
N ALA A 128 6.95 -2.40 -11.12
CA ALA A 128 6.66 -3.58 -11.93
C ALA A 128 6.15 -4.75 -11.08
N VAL A 129 6.84 -5.07 -9.98
CA VAL A 129 6.44 -6.14 -9.06
C VAL A 129 5.10 -5.80 -8.39
N PHE A 130 4.92 -4.54 -7.96
CA PHE A 130 3.70 -4.07 -7.32
C PHE A 130 2.48 -4.15 -8.27
N ILE A 131 2.61 -3.64 -9.50
CA ILE A 131 1.55 -3.70 -10.52
C ILE A 131 1.24 -5.15 -10.89
N ALA A 132 2.26 -6.01 -11.05
CA ALA A 132 2.06 -7.43 -11.32
C ALA A 132 1.28 -8.12 -10.19
N ALA A 133 1.56 -7.80 -8.93
CA ALA A 133 0.81 -8.32 -7.78
C ALA A 133 -0.66 -7.84 -7.79
N LEU A 134 -0.90 -6.56 -8.12
CA LEU A 134 -2.26 -6.02 -8.29
C LEU A 134 -3.02 -6.70 -9.41
N PHE A 135 -2.38 -6.92 -10.56
CA PHE A 135 -3.00 -7.63 -11.69
C PHE A 135 -3.31 -9.08 -11.33
N GLY A 136 -2.39 -9.78 -10.67
CA GLY A 136 -2.61 -11.12 -10.17
C GLY A 136 -3.82 -11.19 -9.23
N LEU A 137 -3.90 -10.28 -8.26
CA LEU A 137 -5.02 -10.18 -7.33
C LEU A 137 -6.33 -9.85 -8.06
N ALA A 138 -6.31 -8.90 -9.01
CA ALA A 138 -7.46 -8.50 -9.79
C ALA A 138 -8.03 -9.67 -10.60
N VAL A 139 -7.18 -10.41 -11.30
CA VAL A 139 -7.58 -11.59 -12.08
C VAL A 139 -8.11 -12.69 -11.16
N TRP A 140 -7.40 -13.00 -10.07
CA TRP A 140 -7.79 -14.06 -9.15
C TRP A 140 -9.15 -13.78 -8.49
N ARG A 141 -9.39 -12.52 -8.05
CA ARG A 141 -10.64 -12.13 -7.38
C ARG A 141 -11.72 -11.65 -8.35
N ARG A 142 -11.41 -11.63 -9.64
CA ARG A 142 -12.32 -11.11 -10.69
C ARG A 142 -12.74 -9.66 -10.43
N TRP A 143 -11.82 -8.84 -9.93
CA TRP A 143 -12.03 -7.42 -9.61
C TRP A 143 -11.55 -6.52 -10.74
N LEU A 144 -12.36 -6.33 -11.78
CA LEU A 144 -12.03 -5.48 -12.93
C LEU A 144 -11.65 -4.05 -12.54
N TRP A 145 -12.34 -3.48 -11.54
CA TRP A 145 -12.05 -2.15 -11.03
C TRP A 145 -10.60 -2.03 -10.51
N LEU A 146 -10.08 -3.06 -9.85
CA LEU A 146 -8.71 -3.08 -9.34
C LEU A 146 -7.70 -3.09 -10.50
N LEU A 147 -7.99 -3.82 -11.57
CA LEU A 147 -7.17 -3.85 -12.78
C LEU A 147 -7.10 -2.46 -13.44
N VAL A 148 -8.25 -1.78 -13.57
CA VAL A 148 -8.34 -0.44 -14.13
C VAL A 148 -7.54 0.57 -13.29
N LEU A 149 -7.72 0.55 -11.96
CA LEU A 149 -7.00 1.46 -11.06
C LEU A 149 -5.50 1.18 -11.02
N ALA A 150 -5.07 -0.08 -11.06
CA ALA A 150 -3.67 -0.45 -11.11
C ALA A 150 -3.01 0.01 -12.42
N SER A 151 -3.70 -0.16 -13.55
CA SER A 151 -3.24 0.33 -14.86
C SER A 151 -3.15 1.86 -14.88
N GLY A 152 -4.17 2.55 -14.35
CA GLY A 152 -4.18 4.01 -14.24
C GLY A 152 -3.06 4.55 -13.35
N GLY A 153 -2.81 3.91 -12.21
CA GLY A 153 -1.70 4.26 -11.31
C GLY A 153 -0.34 4.04 -11.94
N GLY A 154 -0.16 2.94 -12.68
CA GLY A 154 1.06 2.67 -13.44
C GLY A 154 1.30 3.70 -14.54
N ALA A 155 0.25 4.09 -15.26
CA ALA A 155 0.32 5.15 -16.28
C ALA A 155 0.65 6.52 -15.67
N LEU A 156 0.05 6.86 -14.52
CA LEU A 156 0.32 8.10 -13.80
C LEU A 156 1.79 8.18 -13.36
N TRP A 157 2.34 7.09 -12.79
CA TRP A 157 3.75 7.03 -12.42
C TRP A 157 4.67 7.12 -13.65
N SER A 158 4.33 6.42 -14.76
CA SER A 158 5.09 6.52 -16.01
C SER A 158 5.11 7.96 -16.54
N PHE A 159 3.98 8.65 -16.48
CA PHE A 159 3.88 10.05 -16.88
C PHE A 159 4.70 10.96 -15.95
N ALA A 160 4.60 10.78 -14.63
CA ALA A 160 5.38 11.56 -13.66
C ALA A 160 6.89 11.38 -13.88
N MET A 161 7.35 10.16 -14.15
CA MET A 161 8.74 9.88 -14.46
C MET A 161 9.18 10.50 -15.78
N LEU A 162 8.33 10.50 -16.81
CA LEU A 162 8.61 11.13 -18.08
C LEU A 162 8.84 12.63 -17.92
N MET A 163 8.12 13.27 -17.00
CA MET A 163 8.29 14.71 -16.71
C MET A 163 9.56 15.00 -15.89
N THR A 164 10.07 14.05 -15.12
CA THR A 164 11.20 14.25 -14.20
C THR A 164 12.49 13.59 -14.67
N ALA A 165 12.43 12.51 -15.45
CA ALA A 165 13.58 11.75 -15.91
C ALA A 165 14.24 12.41 -17.11
N GLN A 166 15.48 12.90 -16.92
CA GLN A 166 16.26 13.53 -18.01
C GLN A 166 17.11 12.57 -18.84
N SER A 167 17.20 11.26 -18.52
CA SER A 167 18.25 10.43 -19.12
C SER A 167 17.95 8.99 -19.51
N ASP A 168 16.90 8.33 -18.98
CA ASP A 168 16.71 6.88 -19.20
C ASP A 168 15.38 6.53 -19.88
N PHE A 169 15.09 7.18 -21.02
CA PHE A 169 13.87 6.90 -21.80
C PHE A 169 13.77 5.44 -22.27
N VAL A 170 14.87 4.72 -22.42
CA VAL A 170 14.88 3.30 -22.82
C VAL A 170 14.30 2.42 -21.71
N LEU A 171 14.76 2.59 -20.47
CA LEU A 171 14.25 1.85 -19.31
C LEU A 171 12.78 2.15 -19.04
N LEU A 172 12.40 3.43 -19.12
CA LEU A 172 11.02 3.85 -18.95
C LEU A 172 10.12 3.29 -20.06
N GLY A 173 10.58 3.35 -21.31
CA GLY A 173 9.86 2.78 -22.45
C GLY A 173 9.66 1.27 -22.32
N LEU A 174 10.68 0.54 -21.87
CA LEU A 174 10.60 -0.90 -21.60
C LEU A 174 9.58 -1.18 -20.48
N PHE A 175 9.61 -0.43 -19.40
CA PHE A 175 8.64 -0.56 -18.31
C PHE A 175 7.19 -0.34 -18.80
N VAL A 176 6.95 0.70 -19.59
CA VAL A 176 5.61 1.00 -20.15
C VAL A 176 5.13 -0.14 -21.06
N LEU A 177 6.01 -0.66 -21.91
CA LEU A 177 5.69 -1.78 -22.79
C LEU A 177 5.35 -3.05 -22.00
N VAL A 178 6.15 -3.39 -20.99
CA VAL A 178 5.93 -4.57 -20.15
C VAL A 178 4.65 -4.41 -19.32
N ALA A 179 4.46 -3.27 -18.66
CA ALA A 179 3.27 -3.01 -17.86
C ALA A 179 2.00 -2.95 -18.72
N GLY A 180 2.06 -2.31 -19.91
CA GLY A 180 0.95 -2.26 -20.86
C GLY A 180 0.62 -3.63 -21.44
N GLY A 181 1.61 -4.42 -21.81
CA GLY A 181 1.42 -5.80 -22.26
C GLY A 181 0.80 -6.70 -21.18
N ALA A 182 1.28 -6.59 -19.95
CA ALA A 182 0.71 -7.30 -18.80
C ALA A 182 -0.74 -6.88 -18.53
N ALA A 183 -1.06 -5.59 -18.67
CA ALA A 183 -2.44 -5.10 -18.56
C ALA A 183 -3.35 -5.73 -19.62
N LEU A 184 -2.94 -5.75 -20.88
CA LEU A 184 -3.72 -6.36 -21.97
C LEU A 184 -3.98 -7.86 -21.73
N ILE A 185 -2.95 -8.61 -21.30
CA ILE A 185 -3.08 -10.03 -20.93
C ILE A 185 -4.03 -10.18 -19.74
N ALA A 186 -3.95 -9.31 -18.74
CA ALA A 186 -4.82 -9.38 -17.59
C ALA A 186 -6.27 -9.05 -17.96
N PHE A 187 -6.51 -8.06 -18.82
CA PHE A 187 -7.85 -7.74 -19.34
C PHE A 187 -8.48 -8.90 -20.12
N SER A 188 -7.70 -9.60 -20.97
CA SER A 188 -8.21 -10.75 -21.73
C SER A 188 -8.66 -11.93 -20.86
N ARG A 189 -8.37 -11.93 -19.57
CA ARG A 189 -8.84 -12.95 -18.61
C ARG A 189 -10.24 -12.65 -18.03
N PHE A 190 -10.81 -11.48 -18.36
CA PHE A 190 -12.15 -11.09 -17.91
C PHE A 190 -13.24 -11.34 -18.98
N ASP A 191 -12.84 -11.57 -20.22
CA ASP A 191 -13.73 -12.03 -21.30
C ASP A 191 -14.02 -13.55 -21.13
#